data_06e1776f34d005ee82c65bf4f3de4ddb
#
_entry.id   06e1776f34d005ee82c65bf4f3de4ddb
#
_cell.length_a   1.000
_cell.length_b   1.000
_cell.length_c   1.000
_cell.angle_alpha   90.00
_cell.angle_beta   90.00
_cell.angle_gamma   90.00
#
_symmetry.space_group_name_H-M   'P 1'
#
loop_
_entity.id
_entity.type
_entity.pdbx_description
1 polymer ?
#
loop_
_entity_poly.entity_id
_entity_poly.type
_entity_poly.pdbx_seq_one_letter_code
_entity_poly.pdbx_strand_id
1 'polypeptide(L)'
;AGAAEPMQKISPDMSFFVTSAGSGKGADLGGLAGADRHCQELATAAGAGKKQWRAYLSTTATNGGKLIHARDRIGKGPWYTAEGRLVARNVDELHTLNSINRMTALTEKGAKVNGRADSPNMRDILTGSTPDGRAAVSDKDTTCGNWTKSGEGSAIVGHHDRWGLKDDEPSRSWNASHGSRGCSQDNLRASGGAGMLYCFAANTK
;
A
#
# COMPACT_ATOMS: atom_id res chain seq x y z
N ALA A 1 -9.11 35.00 -5.28
CA ALA A 1 -7.87 34.22 -5.49
C ALA A 1 -7.48 33.67 -4.13
N GLY A 2 -7.81 32.40 -3.86
CA GLY A 2 -7.38 31.71 -2.64
C GLY A 2 -5.87 31.50 -2.72
N ALA A 3 -5.14 31.92 -1.69
CA ALA A 3 -3.72 31.60 -1.54
C ALA A 3 -3.60 30.07 -1.51
N ALA A 4 -2.74 29.50 -2.37
CA ALA A 4 -2.39 28.10 -2.31
C ALA A 4 -1.82 27.83 -0.92
N GLU A 5 -2.35 26.83 -0.21
CA GLU A 5 -1.75 26.39 1.04
C GLU A 5 -0.28 26.05 0.80
N PRO A 6 0.63 26.48 1.68
CA PRO A 6 2.03 26.14 1.54
C PRO A 6 2.18 24.60 1.52
N MET A 7 2.86 24.08 0.51
CA MET A 7 3.16 22.65 0.44
C MET A 7 3.86 22.22 1.71
N GLN A 8 3.32 21.21 2.41
CA GLN A 8 3.90 20.66 3.61
C GLN A 8 5.31 20.14 3.29
N LYS A 9 6.30 20.56 4.07
CA LYS A 9 7.68 20.12 3.90
C LYS A 9 7.80 18.63 4.27
N ILE A 10 8.20 17.82 3.30
CA ILE A 10 8.44 16.39 3.50
C ILE A 10 9.78 16.17 4.17
N SER A 11 9.80 15.29 5.20
CA SER A 11 11.05 14.91 5.85
C SER A 11 12.00 14.24 4.85
N PRO A 12 13.31 14.58 4.88
CA PRO A 12 14.30 13.90 4.05
C PRO A 12 14.46 12.41 4.41
N ASP A 13 13.97 11.99 5.58
CA ASP A 13 14.00 10.59 6.03
C ASP A 13 12.81 9.79 5.49
N MET A 14 11.84 10.43 4.82
CA MET A 14 10.68 9.72 4.28
C MET A 14 11.11 8.50 3.47
N SER A 15 10.66 7.34 3.90
CA SER A 15 10.97 6.04 3.30
C SER A 15 9.76 5.11 3.26
N PHE A 16 8.59 5.64 3.63
CA PHE A 16 7.30 4.98 3.58
C PHE A 16 6.21 6.02 3.28
N PHE A 17 5.27 5.67 2.41
CA PHE A 17 4.04 6.43 2.23
C PHE A 17 2.91 5.53 1.67
N VAL A 18 1.69 6.02 1.81
CA VAL A 18 0.52 5.52 1.06
C VAL A 18 0.38 6.40 -0.17
N THR A 19 0.18 5.82 -1.34
CA THR A 19 0.02 6.61 -2.56
C THR A 19 -1.20 7.54 -2.47
N SER A 20 -1.05 8.80 -2.87
CA SER A 20 -2.15 9.77 -2.87
C SER A 20 -3.21 9.48 -3.93
N ALA A 21 -2.87 8.65 -4.91
CA ALA A 21 -3.76 8.21 -5.98
C ALA A 21 -3.42 6.79 -6.39
N GLY A 22 -4.42 6.05 -6.84
CA GLY A 22 -4.22 4.77 -7.52
C GLY A 22 -3.90 4.97 -8.99
N SER A 23 -3.79 3.88 -9.75
CA SER A 23 -3.56 3.91 -11.20
C SER A 23 -4.76 4.45 -12.00
N GLY A 24 -5.94 4.47 -11.38
CA GLY A 24 -7.20 4.75 -12.07
C GLY A 24 -7.78 3.54 -12.81
N LYS A 25 -7.03 2.44 -12.87
CA LYS A 25 -7.39 1.17 -13.54
C LYS A 25 -7.58 0.03 -12.53
N GLY A 26 -8.02 0.36 -11.32
CA GLY A 26 -8.17 -0.63 -10.26
C GLY A 26 -6.85 -1.30 -9.90
N ALA A 27 -6.85 -2.62 -9.88
CA ALA A 27 -5.67 -3.41 -9.57
C ALA A 27 -4.84 -3.80 -10.79
N ASP A 28 -5.17 -3.30 -11.98
CA ASP A 28 -4.28 -3.35 -13.13
C ASP A 28 -3.22 -2.24 -12.98
N LEU A 29 -2.09 -2.62 -12.45
CA LEU A 29 -0.97 -1.73 -12.16
C LEU A 29 0.15 -1.87 -13.20
N GLY A 30 -0.02 -2.77 -14.17
CA GLY A 30 1.06 -3.16 -15.08
C GLY A 30 2.06 -4.11 -14.42
N GLY A 31 1.57 -4.99 -13.54
CA GLY A 31 2.40 -5.91 -12.77
C GLY A 31 3.20 -5.19 -11.68
N LEU A 32 4.17 -5.88 -11.09
CA LEU A 32 5.05 -5.28 -10.07
C LEU A 32 5.88 -4.12 -10.62
N ALA A 33 6.37 -4.24 -11.84
CA ALA A 33 7.17 -3.17 -12.46
C ALA A 33 6.37 -1.88 -12.61
N GLY A 34 5.11 -1.96 -13.04
CA GLY A 34 4.22 -0.81 -13.13
C GLY A 34 3.87 -0.21 -11.77
N ALA A 35 3.64 -1.06 -10.77
CA ALA A 35 3.39 -0.63 -9.40
C ALA A 35 4.60 0.10 -8.80
N ASP A 36 5.79 -0.44 -8.99
CA ASP A 36 7.03 0.21 -8.52
C ASP A 36 7.26 1.55 -9.20
N ARG A 37 6.98 1.62 -10.50
CA ARG A 37 7.05 2.88 -11.25
C ARG A 37 6.08 3.93 -10.70
N HIS A 38 4.87 3.52 -10.36
CA HIS A 38 3.88 4.40 -9.74
C HIS A 38 4.39 4.97 -8.41
N CYS A 39 4.94 4.12 -7.54
CA CYS A 39 5.59 4.56 -6.31
C CYS A 39 6.74 5.55 -6.57
N GLN A 40 7.61 5.21 -7.54
CA GLN A 40 8.78 6.02 -7.86
C GLN A 40 8.39 7.39 -8.42
N GLU A 41 7.39 7.45 -9.28
CA GLU A 41 6.91 8.71 -9.86
C GLU A 41 6.30 9.64 -8.82
N LEU A 42 5.48 9.11 -7.92
CA LEU A 42 4.90 9.90 -6.83
C LEU A 42 5.98 10.40 -5.86
N ALA A 43 6.92 9.55 -5.51
CA ALA A 43 8.05 9.93 -4.65
C ALA A 43 8.91 11.01 -5.31
N THR A 44 9.19 10.89 -6.60
CA THR A 44 9.97 11.87 -7.36
C THR A 44 9.28 13.22 -7.40
N ALA A 45 7.97 13.23 -7.67
CA ALA A 45 7.19 14.46 -7.66
C ALA A 45 7.15 15.15 -6.28
N ALA A 46 7.29 14.38 -5.21
CA ALA A 46 7.35 14.89 -3.83
C ALA A 46 8.77 15.26 -3.38
N GLY A 47 9.77 15.14 -4.26
CA GLY A 47 11.17 15.48 -3.93
C GLY A 47 11.97 14.34 -3.30
N ALA A 48 11.45 13.10 -3.28
CA ALA A 48 12.10 11.93 -2.69
C ALA A 48 12.57 10.91 -3.74
N GLY A 49 12.80 11.32 -4.99
CA GLY A 49 13.12 10.44 -6.10
C GLY A 49 14.52 9.84 -6.08
N LYS A 50 15.41 10.27 -5.18
CA LYS A 50 16.76 9.70 -5.06
C LYS A 50 16.77 8.30 -4.46
N LYS A 51 15.76 7.96 -3.64
CA LYS A 51 15.58 6.63 -3.10
C LYS A 51 14.95 5.71 -4.14
N GLN A 52 15.20 4.42 -4.02
CA GLN A 52 14.56 3.39 -4.85
C GLN A 52 13.27 2.94 -4.17
N TRP A 53 12.13 3.27 -4.77
CA TRP A 53 10.82 2.98 -4.21
C TRP A 53 10.22 1.72 -4.80
N ARG A 54 9.59 0.91 -3.94
CA ARG A 54 8.88 -0.30 -4.33
C ARG A 54 7.53 -0.39 -3.66
N ALA A 55 6.57 -0.92 -4.40
CA ALA A 55 5.25 -1.22 -3.88
C ALA A 55 5.29 -2.47 -3.00
N TYR A 56 4.58 -2.43 -1.87
CA TYR A 56 4.39 -3.56 -0.98
C TYR A 56 3.30 -4.47 -1.54
N LEU A 57 3.70 -5.38 -2.42
CA LEU A 57 2.82 -6.30 -3.12
C LEU A 57 3.49 -7.65 -3.26
N SER A 58 2.70 -8.72 -3.07
CA SER A 58 3.11 -10.09 -3.37
C SER A 58 2.57 -10.54 -4.72
N THR A 59 3.20 -11.53 -5.33
CA THR A 59 2.70 -12.25 -6.49
C THR A 59 2.66 -13.74 -6.21
N THR A 60 1.83 -14.46 -6.96
CA THR A 60 1.66 -15.90 -6.83
C THR A 60 2.18 -16.63 -8.07
N ALA A 61 2.47 -17.92 -7.93
CA ALA A 61 2.90 -18.76 -9.04
C ALA A 61 1.74 -19.19 -9.96
N THR A 62 0.52 -18.74 -9.68
CA THR A 62 -0.68 -19.06 -10.46
C THR A 62 -0.53 -18.55 -11.90
N ASN A 63 -0.98 -19.34 -12.86
CA ASN A 63 -0.95 -19.01 -14.31
C ASN A 63 0.47 -18.70 -14.83
N GLY A 64 1.50 -19.40 -14.34
CA GLY A 64 2.87 -19.22 -14.78
C GLY A 64 3.58 -18.00 -14.18
N GLY A 65 2.96 -17.34 -13.22
CA GLY A 65 3.57 -16.24 -12.49
C GLY A 65 4.70 -16.69 -11.57
N LYS A 66 5.46 -15.73 -11.05
CA LYS A 66 6.49 -15.98 -10.05
C LYS A 66 5.92 -15.77 -8.65
N LEU A 67 6.30 -16.67 -7.73
CA LEU A 67 6.04 -16.49 -6.32
C LEU A 67 7.01 -15.46 -5.75
N ILE A 68 6.49 -14.28 -5.37
CA ILE A 68 7.28 -13.17 -4.80
C ILE A 68 6.56 -12.69 -3.56
N HIS A 69 7.31 -12.52 -2.47
CA HIS A 69 6.79 -12.01 -1.21
C HIS A 69 7.02 -10.51 -1.07
N ALA A 70 6.00 -9.76 -0.68
CA ALA A 70 6.10 -8.32 -0.49
C ALA A 70 7.24 -7.96 0.47
N ARG A 71 7.40 -8.71 1.56
CA ARG A 71 8.44 -8.49 2.56
C ARG A 71 9.86 -8.56 1.99
N ASP A 72 10.06 -9.29 0.91
CA ASP A 72 11.39 -9.48 0.30
C ASP A 72 11.74 -8.37 -0.70
N ARG A 73 10.77 -7.49 -1.02
CA ARG A 73 10.92 -6.47 -2.06
C ARG A 73 11.31 -5.10 -1.56
N ILE A 74 11.10 -4.84 -0.29
CA ILE A 74 11.09 -3.49 0.29
C ILE A 74 12.39 -3.10 0.99
N GLY A 75 13.41 -3.93 0.92
CA GLY A 75 14.68 -3.67 1.59
C GLY A 75 14.65 -4.00 3.07
N LYS A 76 15.53 -3.38 3.84
CA LYS A 76 15.80 -3.74 5.24
C LYS A 76 15.28 -2.73 6.27
N GLY A 77 14.89 -1.53 5.84
CA GLY A 77 14.56 -0.43 6.73
C GLY A 77 15.81 0.26 7.32
N PRO A 78 15.66 1.11 8.33
CA PRO A 78 14.38 1.56 8.91
C PRO A 78 13.54 2.41 7.95
N TRP A 79 12.23 2.49 8.21
CA TRP A 79 11.33 3.31 7.39
C TRP A 79 10.64 4.37 8.23
N TYR A 80 10.49 5.56 7.64
CA TYR A 80 9.90 6.74 8.28
C TYR A 80 8.80 7.33 7.39
N THR A 81 7.79 7.92 8.00
CA THR A 81 6.72 8.63 7.31
C THR A 81 7.19 9.94 6.70
N ALA A 82 6.31 10.62 5.94
CA ALA A 82 6.56 11.96 5.42
C ALA A 82 6.85 13.01 6.50
N GLU A 83 6.42 12.78 7.74
CA GLU A 83 6.72 13.64 8.90
C GLU A 83 7.99 13.21 9.67
N GLY A 84 8.67 12.16 9.21
CA GLY A 84 9.87 11.66 9.87
C GLY A 84 9.60 10.76 11.08
N ARG A 85 8.39 10.22 11.22
CA ARG A 85 8.06 9.27 12.28
C ARG A 85 8.46 7.86 11.89
N LEU A 86 9.05 7.13 12.82
CA LEU A 86 9.44 5.74 12.59
C LEU A 86 8.19 4.85 12.38
N VAL A 87 8.18 4.13 11.27
CA VAL A 87 7.18 3.09 10.97
C VAL A 87 7.62 1.75 11.54
N ALA A 88 8.81 1.32 11.21
CA ALA A 88 9.44 0.11 11.69
C ALA A 88 10.95 0.17 11.45
N ARG A 89 11.73 -0.50 12.30
CA ARG A 89 13.19 -0.49 12.20
C ARG A 89 13.72 -1.51 11.18
N ASN A 90 12.97 -2.56 10.93
CA ASN A 90 13.34 -3.65 10.04
C ASN A 90 12.11 -4.44 9.59
N VAL A 91 12.31 -5.42 8.72
CA VAL A 91 11.24 -6.25 8.15
C VAL A 91 10.50 -7.04 9.23
N ASP A 92 11.19 -7.60 10.22
CA ASP A 92 10.54 -8.37 11.28
C ASP A 92 9.65 -7.48 12.15
N GLU A 93 10.11 -6.30 12.53
CA GLU A 93 9.31 -5.34 13.29
C GLU A 93 8.09 -4.86 12.48
N LEU A 94 8.26 -4.64 11.17
CA LEU A 94 7.15 -4.26 10.29
C LEU A 94 6.00 -5.28 10.35
N HIS A 95 6.32 -6.56 10.49
CA HIS A 95 5.33 -7.65 10.48
C HIS A 95 4.94 -8.15 11.89
N THR A 96 5.41 -7.50 12.93
CA THR A 96 5.04 -7.81 14.32
C THR A 96 4.41 -6.61 15.01
N LEU A 97 5.13 -5.50 15.11
CA LEU A 97 4.68 -4.30 15.82
C LEU A 97 5.18 -3.04 15.10
N ASN A 98 4.43 -2.58 14.13
CA ASN A 98 4.70 -1.32 13.45
C ASN A 98 3.77 -0.21 13.93
N SER A 99 4.08 1.03 13.56
CA SER A 99 3.31 2.22 13.94
C SER A 99 2.35 2.70 12.85
N ILE A 100 2.02 1.88 11.84
CA ILE A 100 1.06 2.23 10.80
C ILE A 100 -0.33 2.29 11.43
N ASN A 101 -0.96 3.45 11.34
CA ASN A 101 -2.34 3.70 11.80
C ASN A 101 -2.88 4.92 11.06
N ARG A 102 -4.10 5.35 11.42
CA ARG A 102 -4.76 6.51 10.80
C ARG A 102 -3.89 7.79 10.83
N MET A 103 -3.07 7.97 11.86
CA MET A 103 -2.28 9.19 12.06
C MET A 103 -0.94 9.15 11.31
N THR A 104 -0.43 7.98 11.01
CA THR A 104 0.92 7.77 10.44
C THR A 104 0.90 7.28 8.99
N ALA A 105 -0.22 6.76 8.51
CA ALA A 105 -0.38 6.34 7.12
C ALA A 105 -0.54 7.57 6.22
N LEU A 106 0.53 8.34 6.07
CA LEU A 106 0.55 9.58 5.30
C LEU A 106 0.90 9.30 3.85
N THR A 107 0.41 10.17 2.95
CA THR A 107 0.80 10.14 1.55
C THR A 107 2.22 10.67 1.35
N GLU A 108 2.74 10.55 0.12
CA GLU A 108 4.02 11.15 -0.31
C GLU A 108 4.04 12.67 -0.16
N LYS A 109 2.87 13.29 -0.03
CA LYS A 109 2.72 14.74 0.19
C LYS A 109 2.53 15.09 1.66
N GLY A 110 2.56 14.11 2.56
CA GLY A 110 2.34 14.31 3.99
C GLY A 110 0.86 14.47 4.39
N ALA A 111 -0.06 14.19 3.50
CA ALA A 111 -1.49 14.26 3.78
C ALA A 111 -2.00 12.97 4.43
N LYS A 112 -3.00 13.08 5.28
CA LYS A 112 -3.72 11.92 5.82
C LYS A 112 -4.55 11.27 4.73
N VAL A 113 -4.66 9.94 4.78
CA VAL A 113 -5.51 9.16 3.89
C VAL A 113 -6.85 8.94 4.58
N ASN A 114 -7.95 9.12 3.84
CA ASN A 114 -9.27 8.81 4.35
C ASN A 114 -9.34 7.38 4.87
N GLY A 115 -9.89 7.21 6.05
CA GLY A 115 -10.15 5.93 6.68
C GLY A 115 -11.63 5.58 6.65
N ARG A 116 -12.02 4.58 7.46
CA ARG A 116 -13.40 4.10 7.55
C ARG A 116 -14.41 5.18 7.93
N ALA A 117 -14.03 6.10 8.81
CA ALA A 117 -14.91 7.17 9.31
C ALA A 117 -15.07 8.31 8.32
N ASP A 118 -14.31 8.33 7.25
CA ASP A 118 -14.29 9.42 6.28
C ASP A 118 -15.15 9.09 5.06
N SER A 119 -15.48 10.09 4.28
CA SER A 119 -16.20 9.96 3.01
C SER A 119 -15.39 10.61 1.88
N PRO A 120 -15.00 9.85 0.85
CA PRO A 120 -15.16 8.41 0.70
C PRO A 120 -14.26 7.61 1.66
N ASN A 121 -14.70 6.40 2.02
CA ASN A 121 -13.87 5.47 2.76
C ASN A 121 -12.77 4.92 1.84
N MET A 122 -11.51 5.09 2.22
CA MET A 122 -10.34 4.67 1.46
C MET A 122 -9.35 3.88 2.35
N ARG A 123 -9.88 3.14 3.32
CA ARG A 123 -9.06 2.39 4.28
C ARG A 123 -8.30 1.22 3.65
N ASP A 124 -8.84 0.65 2.57
CA ASP A 124 -8.28 -0.55 1.93
C ASP A 124 -7.10 -0.19 1.05
N ILE A 125 -5.96 -0.80 1.34
CA ILE A 125 -4.73 -0.69 0.55
C ILE A 125 -4.42 -2.06 -0.05
N LEU A 126 -4.09 -2.10 -1.33
CA LEU A 126 -3.73 -3.34 -2.04
C LEU A 126 -2.40 -3.89 -1.52
N THR A 127 -2.37 -5.17 -1.16
CA THR A 127 -1.15 -5.84 -0.70
C THR A 127 -0.93 -7.22 -1.31
N GLY A 128 -2.01 -7.96 -1.55
CA GLY A 128 -1.92 -9.35 -2.02
C GLY A 128 -1.12 -10.25 -1.08
N SER A 129 -1.09 -9.93 0.20
CA SER A 129 -0.15 -10.52 1.16
C SER A 129 -0.86 -11.05 2.39
N THR A 130 -0.24 -12.03 3.04
CA THR A 130 -0.62 -12.54 4.35
C THR A 130 -0.11 -11.60 5.46
N PRO A 131 -0.52 -11.78 6.73
CA PRO A 131 -0.06 -10.91 7.82
C PRO A 131 1.45 -10.84 7.99
N ASP A 132 2.19 -11.88 7.62
CA ASP A 132 3.64 -11.91 7.69
C ASP A 132 4.34 -11.36 6.41
N GLY A 133 3.57 -10.83 5.47
CA GLY A 133 4.11 -10.18 4.27
C GLY A 133 4.49 -11.13 3.14
N ARG A 134 3.96 -12.35 3.15
CA ARG A 134 4.19 -13.35 2.10
C ARG A 134 2.99 -13.50 1.18
N ALA A 135 3.23 -14.04 0.00
CA ALA A 135 2.15 -14.42 -0.90
C ALA A 135 1.25 -15.48 -0.24
N ALA A 136 -0.05 -15.35 -0.40
CA ALA A 136 -1.00 -16.33 0.11
C ALA A 136 -0.88 -17.64 -0.67
N VAL A 137 -1.00 -18.75 0.05
CA VAL A 137 -1.16 -20.08 -0.57
C VAL A 137 -2.66 -20.33 -0.71
N SER A 138 -3.18 -20.18 -1.92
CA SER A 138 -4.61 -20.28 -2.22
C SER A 138 -4.82 -20.74 -3.66
N ASP A 139 -5.91 -21.44 -3.90
CA ASP A 139 -6.42 -21.73 -5.24
C ASP A 139 -7.22 -20.57 -5.84
N LYS A 140 -7.55 -19.58 -5.01
CA LYS A 140 -8.26 -18.38 -5.43
C LYS A 140 -7.27 -17.26 -5.78
N ASP A 141 -7.73 -16.34 -6.65
CA ASP A 141 -6.96 -15.12 -6.95
C ASP A 141 -6.87 -14.23 -5.70
N THR A 142 -5.65 -13.88 -5.32
CA THR A 142 -5.36 -13.00 -4.17
C THR A 142 -4.59 -11.75 -4.56
N THR A 143 -4.28 -11.57 -5.84
CA THR A 143 -3.40 -10.53 -6.36
C THR A 143 -3.96 -9.86 -7.62
N CYS A 144 -5.23 -10.04 -7.92
CA CYS A 144 -5.81 -9.55 -9.18
C CYS A 144 -4.94 -9.93 -10.40
N GLY A 145 -4.61 -11.23 -10.52
CA GLY A 145 -3.77 -11.76 -11.61
C GLY A 145 -2.36 -11.17 -11.59
N ASN A 146 -1.75 -11.10 -10.43
CA ASN A 146 -0.43 -10.49 -10.25
C ASN A 146 -0.40 -9.04 -10.74
N TRP A 147 -1.44 -8.29 -10.37
CA TRP A 147 -1.57 -6.84 -10.61
C TRP A 147 -1.74 -6.47 -12.09
N THR A 148 -2.47 -7.31 -12.82
CA THR A 148 -2.73 -7.12 -14.25
C THR A 148 -4.22 -7.05 -14.59
N LYS A 149 -5.11 -7.20 -13.61
CA LYS A 149 -6.56 -7.23 -13.84
C LYS A 149 -7.28 -6.00 -13.31
N SER A 150 -8.25 -5.54 -14.05
CA SER A 150 -9.17 -4.45 -13.68
C SER A 150 -10.65 -4.85 -13.77
N GLY A 151 -10.95 -6.12 -13.65
CA GLY A 151 -12.30 -6.68 -13.74
C GLY A 151 -12.52 -7.75 -12.68
N GLU A 152 -12.72 -8.99 -13.13
CA GLU A 152 -12.92 -10.14 -12.26
C GLU A 152 -11.64 -10.50 -11.48
N GLY A 153 -11.83 -11.16 -10.35
CA GLY A 153 -10.78 -11.61 -9.46
C GLY A 153 -10.91 -10.98 -8.09
N SER A 154 -9.84 -11.04 -7.33
CA SER A 154 -9.76 -10.46 -6.01
C SER A 154 -8.30 -10.21 -5.63
N ALA A 155 -8.09 -9.22 -4.78
CA ALA A 155 -6.80 -8.99 -4.14
C ALA A 155 -6.99 -8.87 -2.63
N ILE A 156 -6.04 -9.38 -1.86
CA ILE A 156 -5.98 -9.11 -0.42
C ILE A 156 -5.65 -7.63 -0.23
N VAL A 157 -6.39 -7.00 0.69
CA VAL A 157 -6.18 -5.61 1.10
C VAL A 157 -5.94 -5.55 2.60
N GLY A 158 -5.26 -4.48 3.05
CA GLY A 158 -5.10 -4.15 4.45
C GLY A 158 -5.77 -2.83 4.79
N HIS A 159 -6.03 -2.61 6.08
CA HIS A 159 -6.62 -1.38 6.60
C HIS A 159 -5.54 -0.47 7.18
N HIS A 160 -5.19 0.61 6.50
CA HIS A 160 -4.18 1.53 6.99
C HIS A 160 -4.56 2.20 8.32
N ASP A 161 -5.86 2.34 8.57
CA ASP A 161 -6.42 2.94 9.80
C ASP A 161 -6.66 1.92 10.92
N ARG A 162 -6.40 0.63 10.69
CA ARG A 162 -6.61 -0.46 11.64
C ARG A 162 -8.08 -0.62 12.08
N TRP A 163 -9.02 -0.20 11.28
CA TRP A 163 -10.44 -0.18 11.61
C TRP A 163 -11.28 -0.86 10.54
N GLY A 164 -12.01 -1.90 10.90
CA GLY A 164 -12.92 -2.63 10.04
C GLY A 164 -14.37 -2.64 10.56
N LEU A 165 -15.18 -3.50 9.97
CA LEU A 165 -16.59 -3.67 10.36
C LEU A 165 -16.73 -4.36 11.72
N LYS A 166 -15.72 -5.12 12.11
CA LYS A 166 -15.64 -5.86 13.37
C LYS A 166 -14.42 -5.41 14.15
N ASP A 167 -14.40 -5.65 15.44
CA ASP A 167 -13.22 -5.47 16.28
C ASP A 167 -12.50 -6.80 16.44
N ASP A 168 -11.88 -7.28 15.37
CA ASP A 168 -11.12 -8.52 15.31
C ASP A 168 -9.74 -8.30 14.67
N GLU A 169 -8.89 -9.31 14.72
CA GLU A 169 -7.52 -9.22 14.22
C GLU A 169 -7.46 -8.88 12.74
N PRO A 170 -8.23 -9.51 11.82
CA PRO A 170 -8.24 -9.12 10.41
C PRO A 170 -8.64 -7.67 10.19
N SER A 171 -9.64 -7.17 10.90
CA SER A 171 -10.07 -5.77 10.78
C SER A 171 -9.00 -4.78 11.18
N ARG A 172 -8.13 -5.15 12.14
CA ARG A 172 -7.01 -4.33 12.60
C ARG A 172 -5.72 -4.55 11.84
N SER A 173 -5.72 -5.43 10.83
CA SER A 173 -4.54 -5.72 10.04
C SER A 173 -4.25 -4.63 9.00
N TRP A 174 -3.05 -4.08 9.02
CA TRP A 174 -2.64 -3.09 8.05
C TRP A 174 -2.42 -3.69 6.65
N ASN A 175 -2.15 -4.99 6.54
CA ASN A 175 -1.73 -5.64 5.30
C ASN A 175 -2.59 -6.84 4.87
N ALA A 176 -3.45 -7.39 5.72
CA ALA A 176 -4.19 -8.61 5.40
C ALA A 176 -5.55 -8.66 6.11
N SER A 177 -6.47 -7.79 5.69
CA SER A 177 -7.80 -7.67 6.32
C SER A 177 -8.85 -8.55 5.64
N HIS A 178 -8.97 -8.47 4.33
CA HIS A 178 -9.95 -9.24 3.54
C HIS A 178 -9.57 -9.23 2.06
N GLY A 179 -10.30 -9.99 1.25
CA GLY A 179 -10.23 -9.89 -0.21
C GLY A 179 -11.14 -8.80 -0.75
N SER A 180 -10.76 -8.18 -1.86
CA SER A 180 -11.61 -7.22 -2.57
C SER A 180 -12.74 -7.93 -3.31
N ARG A 181 -13.83 -7.19 -3.61
CA ARG A 181 -15.00 -7.72 -4.36
C ARG A 181 -14.69 -7.98 -5.83
N GLY A 182 -13.61 -7.45 -6.33
CA GLY A 182 -13.15 -7.57 -7.70
C GLY A 182 -11.92 -6.71 -7.88
N CYS A 183 -11.50 -6.50 -9.11
CA CYS A 183 -10.25 -5.83 -9.45
C CYS A 183 -10.44 -4.49 -10.17
N SER A 184 -11.69 -4.15 -10.53
CA SER A 184 -11.98 -2.85 -11.17
C SER A 184 -11.86 -1.70 -10.16
N GLN A 185 -11.65 -0.50 -10.67
CA GLN A 185 -11.63 0.69 -9.82
C GLN A 185 -12.94 0.84 -9.03
N ASP A 186 -14.08 0.59 -9.65
CA ASP A 186 -15.39 0.64 -8.98
C ASP A 186 -15.54 -0.43 -7.90
N ASN A 187 -15.08 -1.66 -8.18
CA ASN A 187 -15.10 -2.75 -7.19
C ASN A 187 -14.23 -2.43 -5.97
N LEU A 188 -13.06 -1.84 -6.17
CA LEU A 188 -12.18 -1.43 -5.08
C LEU A 188 -12.80 -0.32 -4.24
N ARG A 189 -13.42 0.66 -4.87
CA ARG A 189 -14.18 1.71 -4.17
C ARG A 189 -15.35 1.16 -3.38
N ALA A 190 -16.07 0.20 -3.95
CA ALA A 190 -17.25 -0.39 -3.32
C ALA A 190 -16.93 -1.12 -2.01
N SER A 191 -15.72 -1.66 -1.85
CA SER A 191 -15.28 -2.34 -0.62
C SER A 191 -14.48 -1.44 0.33
N GLY A 192 -14.33 -0.15 0.02
CA GLY A 192 -13.69 0.82 0.92
C GLY A 192 -12.25 1.16 0.56
N GLY A 193 -11.88 1.04 -0.71
CA GLY A 193 -10.56 1.40 -1.21
C GLY A 193 -10.59 2.37 -2.38
N ALA A 194 -9.47 2.55 -3.03
CA ALA A 194 -9.32 3.35 -4.24
C ALA A 194 -8.15 2.87 -5.12
N GLY A 195 -7.64 1.68 -4.88
CA GLY A 195 -6.50 1.13 -5.63
C GLY A 195 -5.15 1.70 -5.19
N MET A 196 -5.05 2.19 -3.97
CA MET A 196 -3.83 2.76 -3.43
C MET A 196 -2.88 1.69 -2.92
N LEU A 197 -1.59 2.06 -2.81
CA LEU A 197 -0.49 1.17 -2.46
C LEU A 197 0.27 1.72 -1.25
N TYR A 198 0.92 0.82 -0.50
CA TYR A 198 2.04 1.17 0.37
C TYR A 198 3.32 1.17 -0.44
N CYS A 199 4.09 2.23 -0.34
CA CYS A 199 5.40 2.37 -0.99
C CYS A 199 6.49 2.43 0.08
N PHE A 200 7.55 1.64 -0.12
CA PHE A 200 8.71 1.60 0.78
C PHE A 200 9.99 1.86 -0.02
N ALA A 201 10.90 2.60 0.58
CA ALA A 201 12.24 2.75 0.03
C ALA A 201 13.04 1.47 0.29
N ALA A 202 13.48 0.82 -0.79
CA ALA A 202 14.27 -0.41 -0.72
C ALA A 202 15.73 -0.14 -0.30
N ASN A 203 16.18 1.09 -0.47
CA ASN A 203 17.47 1.58 0.01
C ASN A 203 17.21 2.83 0.87
N THR A 204 17.44 2.74 2.17
CA THR A 204 17.21 3.83 3.13
C THR A 204 18.47 4.63 3.46
N LYS A 205 19.56 4.38 2.77
CA LYS A 205 20.83 5.10 2.92
C LYS A 205 21.08 6.04 1.75
#